data_49b87a9a7ff5517f0319864cf4b0d41d
#
_entry.id   49b87a9a7ff5517f0319864cf4b0d41d
#
_cell.length_a   1.000
_cell.length_b   1.000
_cell.length_c   1.000
_cell.angle_alpha   90.00
_cell.angle_beta   90.00
_cell.angle_gamma   90.00
#
_symmetry.space_group_name_H-M   'P 1'
#
loop_
_entity.id
_entity.type
_entity.pdbx_description
1 polymer ?
#
loop_
_entity_poly.entity_id
_entity_poly.type
_entity_poly.pdbx_seq_one_letter_code
_entity_poly.pdbx_strand_id
1 'polypeptide(L)'
;MLAQIAKMPPSDRALGERLHAIIKASAPALAPRLWYGMPAYAKDGKVVCFFQSAQKFKTTYATFGFMHEANLDEGVMWPTAFALTQLTAAEAARIAALVKKAVS
;
A
#
# COMPACT_ATOMS: atom_id res chain seq x y z
N MET A 1 -3.27 2.69 13.42
CA MET A 1 -2.64 2.66 12.08
C MET A 1 -2.29 4.07 11.60
N LEU A 2 -3.22 5.01 11.64
CA LEU A 2 -2.94 6.41 11.25
C LEU A 2 -1.87 7.07 12.12
N ALA A 3 -1.84 6.73 13.41
CA ALA A 3 -0.81 7.24 14.31
C ALA A 3 0.60 6.80 13.89
N GLN A 4 0.72 5.61 13.32
CA GLN A 4 2.00 5.11 12.84
C GLN A 4 2.47 5.89 11.61
N ILE A 5 1.55 6.21 10.70
CA ILE A 5 1.86 7.06 9.54
C ILE A 5 2.29 8.46 10.00
N ALA A 6 1.60 9.03 10.98
CA ALA A 6 1.92 10.35 11.50
C ALA A 6 3.32 10.45 12.12
N LYS A 7 3.87 9.33 12.58
CA LYS A 7 5.22 9.26 13.16
C LYS A 7 6.33 9.14 12.13
N MET A 8 6.00 8.91 10.88
CA MET A 8 6.99 8.74 9.83
C MET A 8 7.67 10.05 9.47
N PRO A 9 8.90 10.02 8.92
CA PRO A 9 9.51 11.23 8.35
C PRO A 9 8.63 11.84 7.28
N PRO A 10 8.78 13.15 6.99
CA PRO A 10 7.86 13.87 6.10
C PRO A 10 7.62 13.22 4.74
N SER A 11 8.65 12.69 4.07
CA SER A 11 8.47 12.05 2.76
C SER A 11 7.68 10.75 2.85
N ASP A 12 8.00 9.89 3.82
CA ASP A 12 7.27 8.65 4.05
C ASP A 12 5.84 8.93 4.50
N ARG A 13 5.67 9.92 5.37
CA ARG A 13 4.34 10.30 5.85
C ARG A 13 3.44 10.76 4.73
N ALA A 14 3.96 11.59 3.83
CA ALA A 14 3.19 12.08 2.68
C ALA A 14 2.73 10.92 1.78
N LEU A 15 3.63 9.96 1.51
CA LEU A 15 3.28 8.76 0.75
C LEU A 15 2.23 7.93 1.46
N GLY A 16 2.42 7.68 2.75
CA GLY A 16 1.50 6.87 3.55
C GLY A 16 0.10 7.47 3.64
N GLU A 17 0.02 8.79 3.87
CA GLU A 17 -1.26 9.49 3.94
C GLU A 17 -1.99 9.46 2.60
N ARG A 18 -1.26 9.66 1.50
CA ARG A 18 -1.84 9.63 0.17
C ARG A 18 -2.30 8.22 -0.22
N LEU A 19 -1.50 7.21 0.07
CA LEU A 19 -1.88 5.82 -0.15
C LEU A 19 -3.13 5.44 0.63
N HIS A 20 -3.20 5.88 1.89
CA HIS A 20 -4.38 5.61 2.72
C HIS A 20 -5.64 6.17 2.07
N ALA A 21 -5.59 7.41 1.59
CA ALA A 21 -6.74 8.03 0.92
C ALA A 21 -7.13 7.28 -0.35
N ILE A 22 -6.14 6.87 -1.16
CA ILE A 22 -6.39 6.13 -2.40
C ILE A 22 -7.04 4.78 -2.09
N ILE A 23 -6.52 4.05 -1.12
CA ILE A 23 -7.03 2.72 -0.77
C ILE A 23 -8.45 2.82 -0.20
N LYS A 24 -8.70 3.79 0.67
CA LYS A 24 -10.04 3.99 1.22
C LYS A 24 -11.06 4.31 0.14
N ALA A 25 -10.69 5.11 -0.84
CA ALA A 25 -11.58 5.46 -1.95
C ALA A 25 -11.78 4.31 -2.92
N SER A 26 -10.73 3.52 -3.17
CA SER A 26 -10.75 2.46 -4.19
C SER A 26 -11.30 1.14 -3.68
N ALA A 27 -11.08 0.83 -2.40
CA ALA A 27 -11.52 -0.43 -1.80
C ALA A 27 -11.95 -0.21 -0.36
N PRO A 28 -13.11 0.41 -0.13
CA PRO A 28 -13.56 0.74 1.23
C PRO A 28 -13.80 -0.47 2.12
N ALA A 29 -13.90 -1.67 1.54
CA ALA A 29 -14.04 -2.89 2.31
C ALA A 29 -12.74 -3.33 3.01
N LEU A 30 -11.59 -2.79 2.59
CA LEU A 30 -10.33 -3.10 3.24
C LEU A 30 -10.23 -2.40 4.59
N ALA A 31 -9.89 -3.16 5.64
CA ALA A 31 -9.74 -2.64 6.99
C ALA A 31 -8.27 -2.29 7.27
N PRO A 32 -7.96 -1.04 7.68
CA PRO A 32 -6.61 -0.68 8.06
C PRO A 32 -6.17 -1.42 9.33
N ARG A 33 -4.91 -1.85 9.36
CA ARG A 33 -4.32 -2.47 10.56
C ARG A 33 -2.81 -2.29 10.55
N LEU A 34 -2.19 -2.43 11.73
CA LEU A 34 -0.73 -2.52 11.82
C LEU A 34 -0.31 -3.97 11.58
N TRP A 35 0.75 -4.14 10.77
CA TRP A 35 1.29 -5.45 10.43
C TRP A 35 2.81 -5.35 10.45
N TYR A 36 3.43 -5.93 11.49
CA TYR A 36 4.87 -5.79 11.72
C TYR A 36 5.31 -4.31 11.74
N GLY A 37 4.48 -3.45 12.34
CA GLY A 37 4.76 -2.02 12.42
C GLY A 37 4.52 -1.24 11.13
N MET A 38 3.98 -1.89 10.10
CA MET A 38 3.67 -1.25 8.82
C MET A 38 2.16 -1.02 8.67
N PRO A 39 1.76 0.08 8.02
CA PRO A 39 0.37 0.23 7.61
C PRO A 39 -0.01 -0.87 6.62
N ALA A 40 -1.07 -1.60 6.92
CA ALA A 40 -1.56 -2.67 6.08
C ALA A 40 -3.08 -2.59 5.96
N TYR A 41 -3.61 -3.27 4.95
CA TYR A 41 -5.04 -3.25 4.65
C TYR A 41 -5.50 -4.68 4.42
N ALA A 42 -6.51 -5.08 5.20
CA ALA A 42 -6.92 -6.48 5.27
C ALA A 42 -8.37 -6.67 4.83
N LYS A 43 -8.65 -7.84 4.30
CA LYS A 43 -10.01 -8.29 3.98
C LYS A 43 -10.19 -9.65 4.63
N ASP A 44 -11.28 -9.79 5.41
CA ASP A 44 -11.59 -11.03 6.11
C ASP A 44 -10.42 -11.54 6.98
N GLY A 45 -9.73 -10.58 7.63
CA GLY A 45 -8.62 -10.89 8.52
C GLY A 45 -7.29 -11.18 7.85
N LYS A 46 -7.22 -11.12 6.51
CA LYS A 46 -6.00 -11.40 5.76
C LYS A 46 -5.47 -10.14 5.10
N VAL A 47 -4.18 -9.86 5.25
CA VAL A 47 -3.54 -8.69 4.65
C VAL A 47 -3.54 -8.82 3.13
N VAL A 48 -4.05 -7.79 2.46
CA VAL A 48 -4.10 -7.73 0.99
C VAL A 48 -2.96 -6.87 0.45
N CYS A 49 -2.71 -5.72 1.07
CA CYS A 49 -1.60 -4.84 0.67
C CYS A 49 -1.03 -4.11 1.88
N PHE A 50 0.17 -3.55 1.70
CA PHE A 50 0.91 -2.92 2.80
C PHE A 50 1.83 -1.83 2.27
N PHE A 51 2.24 -0.94 3.19
CA PHE A 51 3.20 0.14 2.92
C PHE A 51 4.41 0.00 3.85
N GLN A 52 5.61 -0.13 3.26
CA GLN A 52 6.87 -0.11 3.98
C GLN A 52 7.54 1.24 3.79
N SER A 53 7.78 1.97 4.90
CA SER A 53 8.49 3.24 4.82
C SER A 53 9.95 3.03 4.45
N ALA A 54 10.55 4.00 3.75
CA ALA A 54 11.97 3.94 3.42
C ALA A 54 12.83 3.98 4.68
N GLN A 55 12.44 4.77 5.69
CA GLN A 55 13.17 4.89 6.93
C GLN A 55 13.25 3.58 7.70
N LYS A 56 12.15 2.84 7.78
CA LYS A 56 12.08 1.60 8.57
C LYS A 56 13.11 0.57 8.10
N PHE A 57 13.32 0.49 6.79
CA PHE A 57 14.22 -0.49 6.18
C PHE A 57 15.50 0.14 5.66
N LYS A 58 15.72 1.44 5.93
CA LYS A 58 16.93 2.19 5.56
C LYS A 58 17.24 2.06 4.07
N THR A 59 16.20 2.19 3.24
CA THR A 59 16.29 2.12 1.79
C THR A 59 16.13 3.51 1.19
N THR A 60 16.42 3.64 -0.11
CA THR A 60 16.27 4.91 -0.84
C THR A 60 14.85 5.12 -1.37
N TYR A 61 13.98 4.12 -1.18
CA TYR A 61 12.60 4.16 -1.65
C TYR A 61 11.69 3.50 -0.63
N ALA A 62 10.41 3.90 -0.62
CA ALA A 62 9.37 3.18 0.11
C ALA A 62 8.83 2.06 -0.77
N THR A 63 8.15 1.09 -0.18
CA THR A 63 7.58 -0.03 -0.91
C THR A 63 6.08 -0.10 -0.67
N PHE A 64 5.32 -0.22 -1.75
CA PHE A 64 3.91 -0.58 -1.71
C PHE A 64 3.78 -1.98 -2.29
N GLY A 65 3.30 -2.92 -1.49
CA GLY A 65 3.26 -4.32 -1.90
C GLY A 65 1.90 -4.97 -1.68
N PHE A 66 1.70 -6.09 -2.39
CA PHE A 66 0.51 -6.91 -2.27
C PHE A 66 0.90 -8.30 -1.78
N MET A 67 0.04 -8.88 -0.96
CA MET A 67 0.19 -10.26 -0.50
C MET A 67 -0.49 -11.23 -1.48
N HIS A 68 -0.26 -12.52 -1.31
CA HIS A 68 -0.85 -13.52 -2.19
C HIS A 68 -2.38 -13.57 -2.12
N GLU A 69 -2.97 -12.94 -1.12
CA GLU A 69 -4.44 -12.81 -1.02
C GLU A 69 -5.00 -11.82 -2.05
N ALA A 70 -4.16 -10.95 -2.62
CA ALA A 70 -4.59 -10.00 -3.63
C ALA A 70 -4.85 -10.72 -4.96
N ASN A 71 -5.97 -10.41 -5.59
CA ASN A 71 -6.35 -11.02 -6.85
C ASN A 71 -5.71 -10.31 -8.04
N LEU A 72 -4.37 -10.46 -8.17
CA LEU A 72 -3.59 -9.79 -9.21
C LEU A 72 -3.01 -10.74 -10.24
N ASP A 73 -3.28 -12.02 -10.12
CA ASP A 73 -2.73 -13.05 -10.99
C ASP A 73 -2.97 -12.73 -12.47
N GLU A 74 -1.89 -12.75 -13.24
CA GLU A 74 -1.94 -12.43 -14.67
C GLU A 74 -0.84 -13.18 -15.40
N GLY A 75 -1.21 -14.13 -16.25
CA GLY A 75 -0.24 -14.97 -16.96
C GLY A 75 0.55 -15.84 -16.00
N VAL A 76 1.84 -15.97 -16.26
CA VAL A 76 2.75 -16.80 -15.42
C VAL A 76 3.71 -15.95 -14.58
N MET A 77 3.65 -14.63 -14.72
CA MET A 77 4.48 -13.70 -13.96
C MET A 77 3.80 -12.35 -13.89
N TRP A 78 3.71 -11.79 -12.69
CA TRP A 78 3.14 -10.46 -12.48
C TRP A 78 3.81 -9.78 -11.28
N PRO A 79 3.89 -8.42 -11.27
CA PRO A 79 4.49 -7.72 -10.14
C PRO A 79 3.58 -7.72 -8.91
N THR A 80 4.18 -7.86 -7.73
CA THR A 80 3.46 -7.83 -6.46
C THR A 80 3.92 -6.70 -5.54
N ALA A 81 5.05 -6.05 -5.84
CA ALA A 81 5.55 -4.95 -5.03
C ALA A 81 6.17 -3.88 -5.92
N PHE A 82 6.09 -2.63 -5.46
CA PHE A 82 6.53 -1.47 -6.22
C PHE A 82 7.37 -0.55 -5.33
N ALA A 83 8.48 -0.05 -5.86
CA ALA A 83 9.26 1.00 -5.21
C ALA A 83 8.59 2.34 -5.45
N LEU A 84 8.48 3.15 -4.40
CA LEU A 84 7.87 4.48 -4.48
C LEU A 84 8.82 5.54 -3.93
N THR A 85 9.04 6.58 -4.71
CA THR A 85 9.72 7.79 -4.24
C THR A 85 8.79 8.98 -4.24
N GLN A 86 7.77 8.97 -5.10
CA GLN A 86 6.75 10.00 -5.20
C GLN A 86 5.42 9.36 -5.62
N LEU A 87 4.33 10.07 -5.40
CA LEU A 87 3.00 9.70 -5.88
C LEU A 87 2.44 10.83 -6.72
N THR A 88 2.75 10.83 -8.01
CA THR A 88 2.13 11.76 -8.94
C THR A 88 0.75 11.21 -9.33
N ALA A 89 -0.01 11.98 -10.12
CA ALA A 89 -1.34 11.56 -10.56
C ALA A 89 -1.31 10.23 -11.32
N ALA A 90 -0.24 9.97 -12.08
CA ALA A 90 -0.10 8.73 -12.85
C ALA A 90 0.03 7.51 -11.93
N GLU A 91 0.91 7.58 -10.92
CA GLU A 91 1.07 6.49 -9.95
C GLU A 91 -0.17 6.30 -9.10
N ALA A 92 -0.80 7.40 -8.69
CA ALA A 92 -2.04 7.33 -7.92
C ALA A 92 -3.14 6.58 -8.68
N ALA A 93 -3.30 6.86 -9.97
CA ALA A 93 -4.28 6.19 -10.82
C ALA A 93 -3.96 4.70 -10.98
N ARG A 94 -2.69 4.37 -11.18
CA ARG A 94 -2.23 2.99 -11.31
C ARG A 94 -2.49 2.20 -10.02
N ILE A 95 -2.16 2.77 -8.88
CA ILE A 95 -2.38 2.11 -7.59
C ILE A 95 -3.87 1.92 -7.33
N ALA A 96 -4.69 2.92 -7.62
CA ALA A 96 -6.15 2.81 -7.47
C ALA A 96 -6.69 1.64 -8.30
N ALA A 97 -6.25 1.50 -9.55
CA ALA A 97 -6.67 0.40 -10.41
C ALA A 97 -6.22 -0.96 -9.88
N LEU A 98 -4.97 -1.05 -9.38
CA LEU A 98 -4.45 -2.29 -8.81
C LEU A 98 -5.19 -2.69 -7.54
N VAL A 99 -5.50 -1.73 -6.67
CA VAL A 99 -6.23 -2.01 -5.43
C VAL A 99 -7.65 -2.50 -5.73
N LYS A 100 -8.32 -1.88 -6.70
CA LYS A 100 -9.65 -2.34 -7.12
C LYS A 100 -9.61 -3.76 -7.67
N LYS A 101 -8.61 -4.07 -8.48
CA LYS A 101 -8.42 -5.42 -9.03
C LYS A 101 -8.14 -6.43 -7.93
N ALA A 102 -7.32 -6.04 -6.96
CA ALA A 102 -6.89 -6.93 -5.88
C ALA A 102 -8.04 -7.44 -5.03
N VAL A 103 -9.13 -6.68 -4.89
CA VAL A 103 -10.29 -7.04 -4.08
C VAL A 103 -11.48 -7.54 -4.90
N SER A 104 -11.35 -7.58 -6.20
CA SER A 104 -12.46 -7.99 -7.08
C SER A 104 -12.64 -9.51 -7.14
#